data_48440591c87b90325acda2d5e70bfe94
#
_entry.id   48440591c87b90325acda2d5e70bfe94
#
_cell.length_a   1.000
_cell.length_b   1.000
_cell.length_c   1.000
_cell.angle_alpha   90.00
_cell.angle_beta   90.00
_cell.angle_gamma   90.00
#
_symmetry.space_group_name_H-M   'P 1'
#
loop_
_entity.id
_entity.type
_entity.pdbx_description
1 polymer ?
#
loop_
_entity_poly.entity_id
_entity_poly.type
_entity_poly.pdbx_seq_one_letter_code
_entity_poly.pdbx_strand_id
1 'polypeptide(L)'
;MLLVTGINGQTEMLCDFKEVRRKRRVNGEHSLNFYQLNTPEAAHAYKLLGERSKVTIPETGDEYIVLGISKVGHYGKRINAMHVFLDDFISQHKYELLNGTINFKQFCDFLFVGSGWTYIINGAFAPQRFENVGRDSKLALLQKGLERYKAEFSIDNKNKVITFKNEIGKTTESQFRYGHNLQTFNEETDMSNFCTVIRGFGKRDDETEFSVEYKSPLASVYGEIHQKSIDDDRYKYESSLLEACKNNLNDTPLTKFNVSVSDLYENGLQMHPYDYGDYVYMLYEEADVTVLIRIVEVIDDPVNNSISPTFELSTFKTLRTASAIQAQFQQTQRDIQQLMDDEGNLSLALKRLYMTTETFADNTGVWYIDPNDKNRYVHIGAGGLDVHRGLIRVEREDGFATIIGGAIQYGFDIAGHYPPYRGINVEEDGWWLTSTHDVLDNCQFYTFEHKTRYVKLAAQIFTEAGGEVEIAIVDGDGSTIRSRATSTQSSPPNQNNGVELIYDLGVPNGELEAFYLRMRNKVAGKKAYARIFRVWLEG
;
A
#
# COMPACT_ATOMS: atom_id res chain seq x y z
N MET A 1 -3.89 -3.56 -24.98
CA MET A 1 -4.77 -4.76 -24.96
C MET A 1 -4.15 -5.87 -24.12
N LEU A 2 -4.95 -6.68 -23.38
CA LEU A 2 -4.45 -7.87 -22.66
C LEU A 2 -5.17 -9.12 -23.17
N LEU A 3 -4.43 -10.22 -23.31
CA LEU A 3 -4.98 -11.53 -23.60
C LEU A 3 -4.76 -12.46 -22.42
N VAL A 4 -5.75 -13.30 -22.12
CA VAL A 4 -5.60 -14.38 -21.14
C VAL A 4 -5.63 -15.73 -21.86
N THR A 5 -4.66 -16.58 -21.53
CA THR A 5 -4.66 -17.99 -21.93
C THR A 5 -4.82 -18.83 -20.68
N GLY A 6 -5.96 -19.52 -20.57
CA GLY A 6 -6.22 -20.43 -19.47
C GLY A 6 -5.33 -21.68 -19.51
N ILE A 7 -5.28 -22.42 -18.42
CA ILE A 7 -4.52 -23.70 -18.34
C ILE A 7 -5.01 -24.76 -19.35
N ASN A 8 -6.23 -24.61 -19.84
CA ASN A 8 -6.81 -25.45 -20.89
C ASN A 8 -6.37 -25.05 -22.31
N GLY A 9 -5.52 -24.01 -22.46
CA GLY A 9 -5.02 -23.49 -23.72
C GLY A 9 -5.97 -22.56 -24.47
N GLN A 10 -7.18 -22.30 -23.94
CA GLN A 10 -8.09 -21.33 -24.55
C GLN A 10 -7.57 -19.91 -24.29
N THR A 11 -7.65 -19.07 -25.32
CA THR A 11 -7.21 -17.67 -25.26
C THR A 11 -8.37 -16.74 -25.55
N GLU A 12 -8.54 -15.72 -24.71
CA GLU A 12 -9.57 -14.69 -24.80
C GLU A 12 -8.97 -13.31 -24.55
N MET A 13 -9.61 -12.29 -25.08
CA MET A 13 -9.27 -10.91 -24.80
C MET A 13 -9.85 -10.50 -23.44
N LEU A 14 -9.02 -9.89 -22.60
CA LEU A 14 -9.49 -9.28 -21.36
C LEU A 14 -10.15 -7.92 -21.65
N CYS A 15 -11.33 -7.72 -21.11
CA CYS A 15 -12.04 -6.45 -21.05
C CYS A 15 -12.41 -6.12 -19.60
N ASP A 16 -12.85 -4.90 -19.34
CA ASP A 16 -13.29 -4.45 -18.01
C ASP A 16 -12.24 -4.67 -16.90
N PHE A 17 -10.99 -4.41 -17.21
CA PHE A 17 -9.90 -4.40 -16.23
C PHE A 17 -9.46 -2.96 -15.94
N LYS A 18 -8.86 -2.76 -14.77
CA LYS A 18 -8.35 -1.45 -14.33
C LYS A 18 -7.12 -1.60 -13.43
N GLU A 19 -6.53 -0.46 -13.10
CA GLU A 19 -5.36 -0.39 -12.21
C GLU A 19 -4.20 -1.26 -12.72
N VAL A 20 -3.96 -1.25 -14.04
CA VAL A 20 -2.86 -2.02 -14.63
C VAL A 20 -1.54 -1.40 -14.22
N ARG A 21 -0.67 -2.22 -13.67
CA ARG A 21 0.68 -1.84 -13.24
C ARG A 21 1.67 -2.91 -13.68
N ARG A 22 2.50 -2.57 -14.66
CA ARG A 22 3.64 -3.38 -15.04
C ARG A 22 4.88 -2.83 -14.34
N LYS A 23 5.57 -3.69 -13.61
CA LYS A 23 6.82 -3.36 -12.95
C LYS A 23 7.97 -4.06 -13.65
N ARG A 24 9.03 -3.33 -13.98
CA ARG A 24 10.25 -3.85 -14.60
C ARG A 24 11.46 -3.23 -13.92
N ARG A 25 12.39 -4.09 -13.49
CA ARG A 25 13.59 -3.69 -12.75
C ARG A 25 14.85 -4.31 -13.34
N VAL A 26 15.95 -3.58 -13.36
CA VAL A 26 17.27 -4.08 -13.78
C VAL A 26 17.67 -5.28 -12.91
N ASN A 27 17.98 -6.40 -13.54
CA ASN A 27 18.29 -7.69 -12.90
C ASN A 27 17.26 -8.13 -11.85
N GLY A 28 16.05 -7.65 -11.95
CA GLY A 28 15.06 -7.70 -10.88
C GLY A 28 13.70 -8.22 -11.27
N GLU A 29 12.73 -7.76 -10.51
CA GLU A 29 11.34 -8.13 -10.66
C GLU A 29 10.76 -7.63 -12.00
N HIS A 30 10.07 -8.53 -12.69
CA HIS A 30 9.20 -8.21 -13.81
C HIS A 30 7.83 -8.78 -13.51
N SER A 31 6.87 -7.91 -13.19
CA SER A 31 5.51 -8.30 -12.78
C SER A 31 4.44 -7.47 -13.46
N LEU A 32 3.23 -8.03 -13.49
CA LEU A 32 2.02 -7.38 -13.99
C LEU A 32 0.91 -7.56 -12.96
N ASN A 33 0.38 -6.45 -12.47
CA ASN A 33 -0.71 -6.42 -11.52
C ASN A 33 -1.90 -5.65 -12.11
N PHE A 34 -3.12 -6.14 -11.91
CA PHE A 34 -4.33 -5.44 -12.34
C PHE A 34 -5.55 -5.95 -11.60
N TYR A 35 -6.63 -5.19 -11.71
CA TYR A 35 -7.93 -5.57 -11.18
C TYR A 35 -8.87 -5.93 -12.32
N GLN A 36 -9.36 -7.17 -12.36
CA GLN A 36 -10.34 -7.65 -13.33
C GLN A 36 -11.73 -7.59 -12.73
N LEU A 37 -12.64 -6.85 -13.37
CA LEU A 37 -14.04 -6.80 -13.00
C LEU A 37 -14.78 -8.08 -13.46
N ASN A 38 -15.82 -8.44 -12.71
CA ASN A 38 -16.69 -9.56 -13.04
C ASN A 38 -17.99 -9.01 -13.70
N THR A 39 -17.86 -8.65 -14.96
CA THR A 39 -18.99 -8.15 -15.76
C THR A 39 -19.51 -9.24 -16.69
N PRO A 40 -20.74 -9.12 -17.21
CA PRO A 40 -21.26 -10.05 -18.22
C PRO A 40 -20.38 -10.15 -19.46
N GLU A 41 -19.80 -9.02 -19.90
CA GLU A 41 -18.94 -8.91 -21.08
C GLU A 41 -17.60 -9.62 -20.85
N ALA A 42 -17.06 -9.52 -19.63
CA ALA A 42 -15.80 -10.15 -19.28
C ALA A 42 -15.95 -11.63 -18.85
N ALA A 43 -17.14 -12.17 -18.73
CA ALA A 43 -17.43 -13.43 -18.03
C ALA A 43 -16.59 -14.63 -18.54
N HIS A 44 -16.35 -14.73 -19.85
CA HIS A 44 -15.53 -15.80 -20.42
C HIS A 44 -14.05 -15.66 -20.04
N ALA A 45 -13.47 -14.52 -20.30
CA ALA A 45 -12.07 -14.21 -19.96
C ALA A 45 -11.85 -14.24 -18.43
N TYR A 46 -12.85 -13.78 -17.65
CA TYR A 46 -12.82 -13.85 -16.19
C TYR A 46 -12.69 -15.28 -15.67
N LYS A 47 -13.36 -16.26 -16.31
CA LYS A 47 -13.24 -17.69 -15.93
C LYS A 47 -11.90 -18.28 -16.29
N LEU A 48 -11.34 -17.89 -17.44
CA LEU A 48 -10.01 -18.36 -17.88
C LEU A 48 -8.87 -17.79 -17.03
N LEU A 49 -9.06 -16.59 -16.47
CA LEU A 49 -8.08 -15.92 -15.64
C LEU A 49 -8.04 -16.58 -14.25
N GLY A 50 -7.37 -17.70 -14.19
CA GLY A 50 -7.17 -18.56 -13.02
C GLY A 50 -5.70 -18.65 -12.61
N GLU A 51 -5.43 -19.43 -11.58
CA GLU A 51 -4.08 -19.75 -11.12
C GLU A 51 -3.29 -20.40 -12.26
N ARG A 52 -2.02 -20.00 -12.43
CA ARG A 52 -1.16 -20.45 -13.50
C ARG A 52 -1.66 -20.15 -14.93
N SER A 53 -2.72 -19.38 -15.10
CA SER A 53 -3.08 -18.84 -16.41
C SER A 53 -2.02 -17.84 -16.89
N LYS A 54 -1.94 -17.65 -18.20
CA LYS A 54 -0.98 -16.74 -18.82
C LYS A 54 -1.70 -15.45 -19.24
N VAL A 55 -1.08 -14.31 -18.95
CA VAL A 55 -1.52 -13.00 -19.44
C VAL A 55 -0.46 -12.47 -20.40
N THR A 56 -0.88 -12.10 -21.61
CA THR A 56 0.01 -11.60 -22.65
C THR A 56 -0.31 -10.15 -22.98
N ILE A 57 0.71 -9.33 -23.17
CA ILE A 57 0.64 -8.00 -23.74
C ILE A 57 1.06 -8.10 -25.21
N PRO A 58 0.13 -8.13 -26.17
CA PRO A 58 0.45 -8.41 -27.57
C PRO A 58 1.40 -7.37 -28.21
N GLU A 59 1.30 -6.13 -27.75
CA GLU A 59 2.08 -5.00 -28.28
C GLU A 59 3.58 -5.19 -28.06
N THR A 60 3.97 -5.69 -26.89
CA THR A 60 5.37 -5.96 -26.53
C THR A 60 5.75 -7.43 -26.71
N GLY A 61 4.78 -8.32 -26.71
CA GLY A 61 4.97 -9.77 -26.69
C GLY A 61 5.30 -10.32 -25.31
N ASP A 62 5.25 -9.50 -24.26
CA ASP A 62 5.53 -9.94 -22.90
C ASP A 62 4.43 -10.88 -22.39
N GLU A 63 4.82 -11.95 -21.75
CA GLU A 63 3.95 -12.95 -21.15
C GLU A 63 4.20 -13.05 -19.64
N TYR A 64 3.10 -13.14 -18.89
CA TYR A 64 3.13 -13.23 -17.44
C TYR A 64 2.29 -14.41 -16.96
N ILE A 65 2.78 -15.16 -15.98
CA ILE A 65 2.07 -16.26 -15.32
C ILE A 65 1.39 -15.74 -14.07
N VAL A 66 0.10 -16.01 -13.93
CA VAL A 66 -0.67 -15.64 -12.74
C VAL A 66 -0.25 -16.51 -11.57
N LEU A 67 0.31 -15.88 -10.54
CA LEU A 67 0.77 -16.51 -9.30
C LEU A 67 -0.18 -16.26 -8.13
N GLY A 68 -0.83 -15.09 -8.12
CA GLY A 68 -1.71 -14.70 -7.04
C GLY A 68 -3.05 -14.15 -7.54
N ILE A 69 -4.12 -14.60 -6.90
CA ILE A 69 -5.48 -14.12 -7.15
C ILE A 69 -6.14 -13.79 -5.82
N SER A 70 -6.53 -12.52 -5.66
CA SER A 70 -7.31 -12.08 -4.51
C SER A 70 -8.71 -11.69 -4.98
N LYS A 71 -9.73 -12.46 -4.57
CA LYS A 71 -11.13 -12.19 -4.90
C LYS A 71 -11.67 -11.07 -4.01
N VAL A 72 -12.34 -10.09 -4.61
CA VAL A 72 -12.98 -8.98 -3.91
C VAL A 72 -14.49 -9.18 -4.02
N GLY A 73 -15.04 -9.98 -3.14
CA GLY A 73 -16.44 -10.40 -3.18
C GLY A 73 -16.81 -11.02 -4.53
N HIS A 74 -17.95 -10.63 -5.07
CA HIS A 74 -18.41 -11.02 -6.41
C HIS A 74 -18.11 -9.97 -7.50
N TYR A 75 -17.50 -8.83 -7.12
CA TYR A 75 -17.27 -7.72 -8.04
C TYR A 75 -16.07 -7.93 -8.97
N GLY A 76 -15.07 -8.69 -8.54
CA GLY A 76 -13.89 -8.89 -9.35
C GLY A 76 -12.75 -9.59 -8.60
N LYS A 77 -11.57 -9.57 -9.20
CA LYS A 77 -10.36 -10.15 -8.62
C LYS A 77 -9.12 -9.32 -8.95
N ARG A 78 -8.23 -9.20 -7.97
CA ARG A 78 -6.88 -8.67 -8.16
C ARG A 78 -5.98 -9.79 -8.64
N ILE A 79 -5.21 -9.49 -9.65
CA ILE A 79 -4.27 -10.42 -10.27
C ILE A 79 -2.86 -9.94 -9.99
N ASN A 80 -2.02 -10.89 -9.58
CA ASN A 80 -0.59 -10.71 -9.49
C ASN A 80 0.07 -11.76 -10.39
N ALA A 81 0.81 -11.30 -11.39
CA ALA A 81 1.45 -12.15 -12.36
C ALA A 81 2.94 -11.80 -12.52
N MET A 82 3.77 -12.81 -12.69
CA MET A 82 5.21 -12.72 -12.88
C MET A 82 5.57 -13.02 -14.32
N HIS A 83 6.60 -12.35 -14.85
CA HIS A 83 7.09 -12.63 -16.20
C HIS A 83 7.50 -14.09 -16.37
N VAL A 84 7.12 -14.69 -17.48
CA VAL A 84 7.27 -16.12 -17.75
C VAL A 84 8.73 -16.59 -17.63
N PHE A 85 9.72 -15.79 -18.04
CA PHE A 85 11.13 -16.13 -17.87
C PHE A 85 11.52 -16.37 -16.40
N LEU A 86 11.08 -15.49 -15.52
CA LEU A 86 11.39 -15.60 -14.09
C LEU A 86 10.71 -16.83 -13.49
N ASP A 87 9.45 -17.08 -13.86
CA ASP A 87 8.69 -18.24 -13.40
C ASP A 87 9.30 -19.55 -13.89
N ASP A 88 9.71 -19.63 -15.17
CA ASP A 88 10.41 -20.79 -15.73
C ASP A 88 11.71 -21.07 -14.99
N PHE A 89 12.48 -20.04 -14.64
CA PHE A 89 13.76 -20.18 -13.94
C PHE A 89 13.61 -20.45 -12.45
N ILE A 90 12.52 -20.03 -11.81
CA ILE A 90 12.19 -20.41 -10.43
C ILE A 90 11.79 -21.89 -10.36
N SER A 91 10.95 -22.33 -11.28
CA SER A 91 10.38 -23.68 -11.26
C SER A 91 11.35 -24.77 -11.71
N GLN A 92 12.42 -24.41 -12.42
CA GLN A 92 13.44 -25.32 -12.88
C GLN A 92 14.66 -25.31 -11.94
N HIS A 93 15.14 -26.50 -11.58
CA HIS A 93 16.29 -26.67 -10.69
C HIS A 93 17.47 -27.30 -11.42
N LYS A 94 18.68 -26.91 -11.01
CA LYS A 94 19.93 -27.56 -11.35
C LYS A 94 20.43 -28.37 -10.16
N TYR A 95 20.45 -29.68 -10.32
CA TYR A 95 20.91 -30.59 -9.26
C TYR A 95 22.41 -30.86 -9.32
N GLU A 96 23.02 -30.63 -10.48
CA GLU A 96 24.46 -30.76 -10.70
C GLU A 96 25.22 -29.62 -10.01
N LEU A 97 26.46 -29.88 -9.66
CA LEU A 97 27.36 -28.88 -9.04
C LEU A 97 28.35 -28.37 -10.11
N LEU A 98 28.52 -27.05 -10.11
CA LEU A 98 29.51 -26.34 -10.91
C LEU A 98 30.69 -25.96 -10.00
N ASN A 99 31.92 -26.40 -10.38
CA ASN A 99 33.13 -26.16 -9.61
C ASN A 99 34.28 -25.72 -10.55
N GLY A 100 35.17 -24.90 -10.02
CA GLY A 100 36.36 -24.45 -10.73
C GLY A 100 36.28 -23.02 -11.26
N THR A 101 37.27 -22.66 -12.08
CA THR A 101 37.29 -21.34 -12.73
C THR A 101 36.48 -21.42 -14.01
N ILE A 102 35.34 -20.74 -14.05
CA ILE A 102 34.32 -20.84 -15.07
C ILE A 102 34.23 -19.51 -15.82
N ASN A 103 34.25 -19.54 -17.15
CA ASN A 103 33.93 -18.37 -17.95
C ASN A 103 32.42 -18.17 -18.06
N PHE A 104 32.00 -16.96 -18.42
CA PHE A 104 30.57 -16.59 -18.41
C PHE A 104 29.74 -17.45 -19.38
N LYS A 105 30.32 -17.83 -20.52
CA LYS A 105 29.65 -18.72 -21.48
C LYS A 105 29.37 -20.11 -20.89
N GLN A 106 30.36 -20.72 -20.24
CA GLN A 106 30.20 -22.02 -19.57
C GLN A 106 29.12 -21.96 -18.48
N PHE A 107 29.07 -20.84 -17.76
CA PHE A 107 28.04 -20.60 -16.76
C PHE A 107 26.64 -20.49 -17.37
N CYS A 108 26.49 -19.75 -18.47
CA CYS A 108 25.23 -19.67 -19.20
C CYS A 108 24.83 -21.04 -19.80
N ASP A 109 25.76 -21.76 -20.41
CA ASP A 109 25.51 -23.13 -20.95
C ASP A 109 24.98 -24.04 -19.84
N PHE A 110 25.56 -24.00 -18.65
CA PHE A 110 25.11 -24.76 -17.49
C PHE A 110 23.66 -24.42 -17.09
N LEU A 111 23.28 -23.17 -17.10
CA LEU A 111 21.95 -22.73 -16.68
C LEU A 111 20.87 -22.95 -17.73
N PHE A 112 21.17 -22.61 -18.99
CA PHE A 112 20.17 -22.54 -20.06
C PHE A 112 19.83 -23.88 -20.69
N VAL A 113 20.67 -24.90 -20.51
CA VAL A 113 20.35 -26.25 -21.00
C VAL A 113 18.99 -26.70 -20.44
N GLY A 114 18.07 -27.05 -21.37
CA GLY A 114 16.73 -27.53 -21.04
C GLY A 114 15.80 -26.48 -20.46
N SER A 115 16.13 -25.17 -20.51
CA SER A 115 15.27 -24.12 -19.98
C SER A 115 14.12 -23.70 -20.90
N GLY A 116 14.24 -23.99 -22.21
CA GLY A 116 13.35 -23.44 -23.23
C GLY A 116 13.69 -22.01 -23.64
N TRP A 117 14.77 -21.45 -23.09
CA TRP A 117 15.29 -20.10 -23.36
C TRP A 117 16.69 -20.23 -23.97
N THR A 118 17.03 -19.25 -24.80
CA THR A 118 18.38 -19.08 -25.37
C THR A 118 19.02 -17.83 -24.81
N TYR A 119 20.31 -17.65 -25.03
CA TYR A 119 21.01 -16.48 -24.55
C TYR A 119 22.00 -15.91 -25.57
N ILE A 120 22.27 -14.63 -25.47
CA ILE A 120 23.29 -13.87 -26.20
C ILE A 120 24.17 -13.17 -25.16
N ILE A 121 25.49 -13.25 -25.35
CA ILE A 121 26.47 -12.54 -24.54
C ILE A 121 27.00 -11.37 -25.38
N ASN A 122 26.69 -10.15 -24.93
CA ASN A 122 27.14 -8.92 -25.56
C ASN A 122 27.89 -8.06 -24.50
N GLY A 123 29.01 -8.59 -24.05
CA GLY A 123 29.89 -7.98 -23.04
C GLY A 123 31.11 -8.85 -22.79
N ALA A 124 32.09 -8.30 -22.11
CA ALA A 124 33.31 -8.99 -21.70
C ALA A 124 33.24 -9.26 -20.18
N PHE A 125 33.31 -10.53 -19.80
CA PHE A 125 33.22 -10.98 -18.41
C PHE A 125 34.45 -11.81 -18.05
N ALA A 126 35.15 -11.39 -16.99
CA ALA A 126 36.29 -12.14 -16.49
C ALA A 126 35.83 -13.50 -15.91
N PRO A 127 36.58 -14.59 -16.12
CA PRO A 127 36.28 -15.87 -15.50
C PRO A 127 36.19 -15.76 -13.98
N GLN A 128 35.24 -16.48 -13.39
CA GLN A 128 35.00 -16.48 -11.94
C GLN A 128 35.19 -17.89 -11.37
N ARG A 129 35.70 -17.98 -10.14
CA ARG A 129 35.84 -19.24 -9.43
C ARG A 129 34.53 -19.58 -8.71
N PHE A 130 34.02 -20.76 -8.94
CA PHE A 130 32.85 -21.32 -8.27
C PHE A 130 33.21 -22.55 -7.47
N GLU A 131 32.61 -22.68 -6.31
CA GLU A 131 32.73 -23.87 -5.46
C GLU A 131 31.33 -24.27 -5.00
N ASN A 132 30.95 -25.49 -5.32
CA ASN A 132 29.66 -26.10 -4.97
C ASN A 132 28.44 -25.27 -5.41
N VAL A 133 28.49 -24.62 -6.55
CA VAL A 133 27.34 -23.87 -7.12
C VAL A 133 26.45 -24.83 -7.90
N GLY A 134 25.20 -24.92 -7.49
CA GLY A 134 24.19 -25.83 -8.00
C GLY A 134 23.20 -26.21 -6.90
N ARG A 135 22.40 -27.25 -7.11
CA ARG A 135 21.35 -27.74 -6.19
C ARG A 135 20.39 -26.64 -5.76
N ASP A 136 20.04 -25.79 -6.71
CA ASP A 136 19.19 -24.62 -6.48
C ASP A 136 18.34 -24.34 -7.72
N SER A 137 17.38 -23.45 -7.61
CA SER A 137 16.61 -22.98 -8.77
C SER A 137 17.52 -22.28 -9.77
N LYS A 138 17.20 -22.38 -11.06
CA LYS A 138 17.96 -21.68 -12.10
C LYS A 138 18.00 -20.18 -11.87
N LEU A 139 16.93 -19.58 -11.32
CA LEU A 139 16.89 -18.15 -11.00
C LEU A 139 17.89 -17.78 -9.91
N ALA A 140 17.93 -18.53 -8.82
CA ALA A 140 18.88 -18.28 -7.73
C ALA A 140 20.34 -18.40 -8.21
N LEU A 141 20.62 -19.40 -9.06
CA LEU A 141 21.93 -19.57 -9.65
C LEU A 141 22.27 -18.45 -10.63
N LEU A 142 21.31 -18.02 -11.46
CA LEU A 142 21.46 -16.87 -12.36
C LEU A 142 21.84 -15.62 -11.58
N GLN A 143 21.13 -15.32 -10.50
CA GLN A 143 21.39 -14.15 -9.65
C GLN A 143 22.81 -14.19 -9.05
N LYS A 144 23.23 -15.34 -8.52
CA LYS A 144 24.62 -15.54 -8.05
C LYS A 144 25.66 -15.28 -9.15
N GLY A 145 25.36 -15.69 -10.39
CA GLY A 145 26.21 -15.44 -11.53
C GLY A 145 26.24 -13.96 -11.92
N LEU A 146 25.09 -13.32 -12.03
CA LEU A 146 25.00 -11.89 -12.35
C LEU A 146 25.80 -11.02 -11.38
N GLU A 147 25.71 -11.32 -10.08
CA GLU A 147 26.48 -10.63 -9.05
C GLU A 147 27.99 -10.83 -9.22
N ARG A 148 28.44 -12.09 -9.41
CA ARG A 148 29.87 -12.40 -9.54
C ARG A 148 30.50 -11.86 -10.81
N TYR A 149 29.80 -11.99 -11.93
CA TYR A 149 30.28 -11.49 -13.23
C TYR A 149 30.01 -10.01 -13.43
N LYS A 150 29.23 -9.36 -12.52
CA LYS A 150 28.74 -7.98 -12.67
C LYS A 150 28.02 -7.81 -14.01
N ALA A 151 27.16 -8.78 -14.35
CA ALA A 151 26.41 -8.81 -15.59
C ALA A 151 24.99 -8.34 -15.38
N GLU A 152 24.43 -7.75 -16.40
CA GLU A 152 23.02 -7.38 -16.46
C GLU A 152 22.36 -8.07 -17.66
N PHE A 153 21.03 -8.22 -17.59
CA PHE A 153 20.30 -8.87 -18.67
C PHE A 153 19.07 -8.10 -19.11
N SER A 154 18.71 -8.28 -20.36
CA SER A 154 17.43 -7.88 -20.92
C SER A 154 16.69 -9.09 -21.49
N ILE A 155 15.37 -9.06 -21.48
CA ILE A 155 14.50 -10.16 -21.90
C ILE A 155 13.85 -9.81 -23.23
N ASP A 156 14.02 -10.68 -24.21
CA ASP A 156 13.21 -10.71 -25.44
C ASP A 156 12.27 -11.92 -25.34
N ASN A 157 11.06 -11.69 -24.84
CA ASN A 157 10.09 -12.76 -24.62
C ASN A 157 9.60 -13.37 -25.93
N LYS A 158 9.44 -12.56 -26.98
CA LYS A 158 8.92 -12.99 -28.27
C LYS A 158 9.80 -14.04 -28.91
N ASN A 159 11.12 -13.87 -28.78
CA ASN A 159 12.11 -14.81 -29.32
C ASN A 159 12.65 -15.77 -28.26
N LYS A 160 12.25 -15.65 -27.01
CA LYS A 160 12.76 -16.37 -25.83
C LYS A 160 14.29 -16.28 -25.72
N VAL A 161 14.82 -15.07 -25.85
CA VAL A 161 16.25 -14.77 -25.80
C VAL A 161 16.55 -13.86 -24.61
N ILE A 162 17.56 -14.21 -23.84
CA ILE A 162 18.14 -13.36 -22.80
C ILE A 162 19.45 -12.79 -23.32
N THR A 163 19.57 -11.48 -23.34
CA THR A 163 20.82 -10.82 -23.73
C THR A 163 21.54 -10.29 -22.50
N PHE A 164 22.77 -10.78 -22.29
CA PHE A 164 23.65 -10.35 -21.20
C PHE A 164 24.60 -9.26 -21.68
N LYS A 165 24.74 -8.22 -20.87
CA LYS A 165 25.65 -7.09 -21.07
C LYS A 165 26.37 -6.76 -19.75
N ASN A 166 27.46 -6.01 -19.83
CA ASN A 166 28.05 -5.42 -18.62
C ASN A 166 27.09 -4.42 -17.98
N GLU A 167 26.33 -3.71 -18.83
CA GLU A 167 25.31 -2.76 -18.43
C GLU A 167 24.24 -2.67 -19.53
N ILE A 168 22.97 -2.79 -19.16
CA ILE A 168 21.85 -2.54 -20.06
C ILE A 168 21.48 -1.07 -20.07
N GLY A 169 20.73 -0.66 -21.10
CA GLY A 169 20.31 0.73 -21.27
C GLY A 169 21.33 1.57 -22.06
N LYS A 170 21.01 2.82 -22.22
CA LYS A 170 21.77 3.84 -22.96
C LYS A 170 21.69 5.17 -22.24
N THR A 171 22.65 6.06 -22.50
CA THR A 171 22.50 7.47 -22.09
C THR A 171 21.54 8.15 -23.06
N THR A 172 20.49 8.72 -22.50
CA THR A 172 19.47 9.46 -23.27
C THR A 172 19.65 10.96 -23.06
N GLU A 173 19.06 11.75 -23.93
CA GLU A 173 18.96 13.22 -23.75
C GLU A 173 17.71 13.61 -22.95
N SER A 174 16.96 12.61 -22.47
CA SER A 174 15.75 12.84 -21.70
C SER A 174 16.04 13.49 -20.35
N GLN A 175 15.20 14.44 -19.98
CA GLN A 175 15.33 15.21 -18.76
C GLN A 175 14.09 15.02 -17.89
N PHE A 176 14.30 14.72 -16.62
CA PHE A 176 13.29 14.78 -15.57
C PHE A 176 13.47 16.10 -14.83
N ARG A 177 12.53 17.03 -15.01
CA ARG A 177 12.63 18.39 -14.50
C ARG A 177 11.44 18.72 -13.63
N TYR A 178 11.71 19.13 -12.39
CA TYR A 178 10.68 19.59 -11.46
C TYR A 178 9.97 20.83 -12.00
N GLY A 179 8.65 20.89 -11.82
CA GLY A 179 7.82 21.96 -12.38
C GLY A 179 7.50 21.83 -13.89
N HIS A 180 8.03 20.79 -14.57
CA HIS A 180 7.72 20.49 -15.97
C HIS A 180 7.05 19.12 -16.13
N ASN A 181 7.81 18.03 -15.97
CA ASN A 181 7.33 16.66 -16.13
C ASN A 181 7.43 15.81 -14.86
N LEU A 182 8.12 16.28 -13.81
CA LEU A 182 8.09 15.62 -12.51
C LEU A 182 6.85 16.07 -11.73
N GLN A 183 6.01 15.09 -11.35
CA GLN A 183 4.84 15.31 -10.49
C GLN A 183 5.19 15.10 -9.01
N THR A 184 5.95 14.05 -8.71
CA THR A 184 6.39 13.74 -7.35
C THR A 184 7.89 13.50 -7.34
N PHE A 185 8.53 13.87 -6.24
CA PHE A 185 9.94 13.67 -6.00
C PHE A 185 10.12 13.28 -4.54
N ASN A 186 10.62 12.06 -4.33
CA ASN A 186 10.99 11.58 -3.01
C ASN A 186 12.45 11.13 -3.06
N GLU A 187 13.26 11.67 -2.17
CA GLU A 187 14.65 11.28 -1.96
C GLU A 187 14.75 10.43 -0.69
N GLU A 188 15.35 9.26 -0.82
CA GLU A 188 15.66 8.36 0.29
C GLU A 188 17.15 8.11 0.30
N THR A 189 17.82 8.44 1.39
CA THR A 189 19.23 8.11 1.60
C THR A 189 19.34 6.99 2.63
N ASP A 190 19.84 5.84 2.19
CA ASP A 190 20.11 4.68 3.04
C ASP A 190 21.61 4.59 3.36
N MET A 191 21.94 4.75 4.62
CA MET A 191 23.30 4.61 5.16
C MET A 191 23.48 3.34 5.98
N SER A 192 22.54 2.42 5.99
CA SER A 192 22.59 1.20 6.81
C SER A 192 23.79 0.30 6.50
N ASN A 193 24.28 0.31 5.28
CA ASN A 193 25.45 -0.42 4.81
C ASN A 193 26.65 0.50 4.49
N PHE A 194 26.56 1.78 4.83
CA PHE A 194 27.63 2.73 4.61
C PHE A 194 28.77 2.44 5.58
N CYS A 195 29.99 2.35 5.04
CA CYS A 195 31.20 2.10 5.82
C CYS A 195 32.34 2.98 5.30
N THR A 196 33.28 3.31 6.15
CA THR A 196 34.42 4.19 5.79
C THR A 196 35.75 3.51 5.91
N VAL A 197 35.81 2.32 6.53
CA VAL A 197 37.05 1.58 6.74
C VAL A 197 36.83 0.11 6.40
N ILE A 198 37.75 -0.51 5.70
CA ILE A 198 37.79 -1.94 5.46
C ILE A 198 39.18 -2.48 5.67
N ARG A 199 39.29 -3.65 6.28
CA ARG A 199 40.56 -4.36 6.45
C ARG A 199 40.53 -5.65 5.63
N GLY A 200 41.63 -5.89 4.93
CA GLY A 200 41.83 -7.14 4.19
C GLY A 200 42.95 -7.96 4.85
N PHE A 201 42.79 -9.27 4.84
CA PHE A 201 43.80 -10.26 5.26
C PHE A 201 44.14 -11.14 4.07
N GLY A 202 45.44 -11.39 3.88
CA GLY A 202 45.97 -12.22 2.81
C GLY A 202 47.12 -13.06 3.29
N LYS A 203 47.60 -13.96 2.44
CA LYS A 203 48.72 -14.88 2.80
C LYS A 203 49.74 -14.91 1.68
N ARG A 204 51.01 -14.64 2.01
CA ARG A 204 52.12 -14.68 1.06
C ARG A 204 52.45 -16.11 0.66
N ASP A 205 53.29 -16.26 -0.34
CA ASP A 205 53.75 -17.58 -0.81
C ASP A 205 54.59 -18.34 0.22
N ASP A 206 55.20 -17.65 1.19
CA ASP A 206 55.89 -18.20 2.33
C ASP A 206 54.98 -18.55 3.52
N GLU A 207 53.67 -18.56 3.29
CA GLU A 207 52.62 -18.79 4.29
C GLU A 207 52.49 -17.74 5.38
N THR A 208 53.22 -16.61 5.32
CA THR A 208 53.06 -15.52 6.28
C THR A 208 51.79 -14.72 5.99
N GLU A 209 50.98 -14.48 7.01
CA GLU A 209 49.78 -13.64 6.92
C GLU A 209 50.18 -12.17 6.89
N PHE A 210 49.45 -11.39 6.13
CA PHE A 210 49.55 -9.94 6.12
C PHE A 210 48.18 -9.29 6.07
N SER A 211 48.07 -8.05 6.47
CA SER A 211 46.82 -7.28 6.41
C SER A 211 47.06 -5.89 5.85
N VAL A 212 46.09 -5.39 5.17
CA VAL A 212 46.01 -4.00 4.69
C VAL A 212 44.73 -3.37 5.19
N GLU A 213 44.78 -2.08 5.43
CA GLU A 213 43.61 -1.30 5.78
C GLU A 213 43.43 -0.18 4.77
N TYR A 214 42.20 -0.04 4.28
CA TYR A 214 41.82 1.10 3.45
C TYR A 214 40.80 1.94 4.18
N LYS A 215 41.05 3.25 4.24
CA LYS A 215 40.21 4.26 4.86
C LYS A 215 39.77 5.26 3.80
N SER A 216 38.48 5.36 3.62
CA SER A 216 37.88 6.32 2.71
C SER A 216 38.12 7.76 3.18
N PRO A 217 38.26 8.74 2.28
CA PRO A 217 38.29 10.16 2.64
C PRO A 217 37.07 10.62 3.44
N LEU A 218 35.92 9.95 3.25
CA LEU A 218 34.67 10.23 3.98
C LEU A 218 34.74 9.86 5.46
N ALA A 219 35.75 9.10 5.91
CA ALA A 219 35.97 8.83 7.33
C ALA A 219 36.26 10.11 8.13
N SER A 220 36.76 11.16 7.48
CA SER A 220 36.96 12.47 8.13
C SER A 220 35.63 13.20 8.41
N VAL A 221 34.55 12.87 7.71
CA VAL A 221 33.23 13.48 7.85
C VAL A 221 32.33 12.64 8.75
N TYR A 222 32.27 11.34 8.50
CA TYR A 222 31.32 10.43 9.16
C TYR A 222 31.93 9.59 10.28
N GLY A 223 33.25 9.72 10.50
CA GLY A 223 33.97 8.87 11.45
C GLY A 223 34.39 7.52 10.85
N GLU A 224 34.98 6.68 11.67
CA GLU A 224 35.42 5.33 11.28
C GLU A 224 34.30 4.34 11.49
N ILE A 225 33.72 3.87 10.38
CA ILE A 225 32.65 2.85 10.34
C ILE A 225 33.25 1.66 9.61
N HIS A 226 33.45 0.56 10.33
CA HIS A 226 34.13 -0.61 9.79
C HIS A 226 33.21 -1.56 9.03
N GLN A 227 33.61 -1.92 7.82
CA GLN A 227 33.00 -2.99 7.04
C GLN A 227 33.56 -4.36 7.43
N LYS A 228 32.82 -5.43 7.19
CA LYS A 228 33.31 -6.79 7.30
C LYS A 228 34.61 -6.95 6.50
N SER A 229 35.65 -7.50 7.13
CA SER A 229 36.96 -7.73 6.51
C SER A 229 36.88 -8.68 5.29
N ILE A 230 37.80 -8.49 4.35
CA ILE A 230 38.11 -9.47 3.32
C ILE A 230 39.14 -10.41 3.91
N ASP A 231 38.86 -11.69 3.95
CA ASP A 231 39.76 -12.74 4.43
C ASP A 231 39.92 -13.75 3.29
N ASP A 232 41.06 -13.69 2.56
CA ASP A 232 41.24 -14.50 1.35
C ASP A 232 42.75 -14.76 1.08
N ASP A 233 43.18 -15.99 1.33
CA ASP A 233 44.53 -16.49 1.13
C ASP A 233 45.05 -16.41 -0.31
N ARG A 234 44.18 -16.10 -1.28
CA ARG A 234 44.56 -15.95 -2.69
C ARG A 234 45.28 -14.63 -2.97
N TYR A 235 45.09 -13.63 -2.12
CA TYR A 235 45.84 -12.40 -2.24
C TYR A 235 47.26 -12.58 -1.68
N LYS A 236 48.22 -12.56 -2.60
CA LYS A 236 49.64 -12.74 -2.30
C LYS A 236 50.41 -11.44 -2.12
N TYR A 237 49.84 -10.33 -2.60
CA TYR A 237 50.46 -9.00 -2.61
C TYR A 237 49.55 -7.97 -1.95
N GLU A 238 50.16 -7.10 -1.14
CA GLU A 238 49.45 -6.02 -0.43
C GLU A 238 48.72 -5.07 -1.38
N SER A 239 49.31 -4.77 -2.56
CA SER A 239 48.71 -3.88 -3.55
C SER A 239 47.39 -4.44 -4.11
N SER A 240 47.34 -5.73 -4.42
CA SER A 240 46.15 -6.40 -4.96
C SER A 240 45.05 -6.49 -3.91
N LEU A 241 45.42 -6.74 -2.64
CA LEU A 241 44.47 -6.77 -1.53
C LEU A 241 43.95 -5.37 -1.20
N LEU A 242 44.82 -4.34 -1.25
CA LEU A 242 44.41 -2.95 -1.06
C LEU A 242 43.44 -2.48 -2.15
N GLU A 243 43.68 -2.87 -3.40
CA GLU A 243 42.77 -2.58 -4.51
C GLU A 243 41.43 -3.30 -4.32
N ALA A 244 41.44 -4.55 -3.89
CA ALA A 244 40.23 -5.28 -3.54
C ALA A 244 39.47 -4.59 -2.38
N CYS A 245 40.16 -4.10 -1.34
CA CYS A 245 39.55 -3.34 -0.28
C CYS A 245 38.88 -2.06 -0.80
N LYS A 246 39.54 -1.28 -1.65
CA LYS A 246 38.98 -0.09 -2.27
C LYS A 246 37.72 -0.39 -3.08
N ASN A 247 37.75 -1.47 -3.84
CA ASN A 247 36.63 -1.86 -4.72
C ASN A 247 35.43 -2.46 -3.97
N ASN A 248 35.65 -2.95 -2.75
CA ASN A 248 34.61 -3.58 -1.93
C ASN A 248 34.07 -2.68 -0.81
N LEU A 249 34.74 -1.58 -0.48
CA LEU A 249 34.25 -0.67 0.54
C LEU A 249 32.97 0.04 0.06
N ASN A 250 31.96 0.03 0.92
CA ASN A 250 30.72 0.77 0.68
C ASN A 250 30.81 2.17 1.28
N ASP A 251 31.61 3.01 0.70
CA ASP A 251 31.84 4.37 1.21
C ASP A 251 30.98 5.45 0.56
N THR A 252 29.93 5.03 -0.10
CA THR A 252 29.01 5.95 -0.75
C THR A 252 27.58 5.71 -0.24
N PRO A 253 26.88 6.74 0.30
CA PRO A 253 25.47 6.63 0.68
C PRO A 253 24.63 6.19 -0.51
N LEU A 254 23.72 5.25 -0.30
CA LEU A 254 22.78 4.84 -1.33
C LEU A 254 21.64 5.85 -1.38
N THR A 255 21.69 6.75 -2.34
CA THR A 255 20.59 7.68 -2.57
C THR A 255 19.68 7.14 -3.68
N LYS A 256 18.42 6.98 -3.35
CA LYS A 256 17.35 6.59 -4.25
C LYS A 256 16.40 7.77 -4.44
N PHE A 257 15.95 7.95 -5.64
CA PHE A 257 14.93 8.93 -5.95
C PHE A 257 13.72 8.20 -6.54
N ASN A 258 12.59 8.32 -5.87
CA ASN A 258 11.32 7.84 -6.39
C ASN A 258 10.58 9.01 -7.01
N VAL A 259 10.36 8.93 -8.30
CA VAL A 259 9.75 10.02 -9.07
C VAL A 259 8.57 9.50 -9.88
N SER A 260 7.52 10.29 -9.97
CA SER A 260 6.46 10.10 -10.97
C SER A 260 6.58 11.19 -12.03
N VAL A 261 6.45 10.78 -13.28
CA VAL A 261 6.59 11.69 -14.43
C VAL A 261 5.23 11.80 -15.10
N SER A 262 4.73 13.04 -15.27
CA SER A 262 3.55 13.24 -16.11
C SER A 262 3.92 12.97 -17.55
N ASP A 263 3.16 12.07 -18.17
CA ASP A 263 3.34 11.80 -19.59
C ASP A 263 2.81 13.02 -20.39
N LEU A 264 3.73 13.83 -20.90
CA LEU A 264 3.39 14.94 -21.79
C LEU A 264 2.97 14.44 -23.19
N TYR A 265 2.84 13.13 -23.36
CA TYR A 265 2.46 12.50 -24.61
C TYR A 265 1.06 12.93 -25.10
N GLU A 266 0.14 13.24 -24.17
CA GLU A 266 -1.19 13.76 -24.49
C GLU A 266 -1.16 15.14 -25.17
N ASN A 267 -0.04 15.87 -25.07
CA ASN A 267 0.14 17.20 -25.65
C ASN A 267 1.01 17.23 -26.92
N GLY A 268 1.29 16.06 -27.52
CA GLY A 268 2.03 15.98 -28.79
C GLY A 268 3.54 16.24 -28.68
N LEU A 269 4.09 16.31 -27.49
CA LEU A 269 5.51 16.36 -27.25
C LEU A 269 6.06 14.93 -27.30
N GLN A 270 6.80 14.59 -28.36
CA GLN A 270 7.53 13.33 -28.45
C GLN A 270 8.66 13.34 -27.40
N MET A 271 8.42 12.70 -26.27
CA MET A 271 9.51 12.36 -25.36
C MET A 271 10.27 11.17 -25.93
N HIS A 272 11.60 11.23 -25.90
CA HIS A 272 12.43 10.10 -26.31
C HIS A 272 12.09 8.89 -25.44
N PRO A 273 11.89 7.70 -26.01
CA PRO A 273 11.58 6.51 -25.24
C PRO A 273 12.76 6.17 -24.31
N TYR A 274 12.53 6.21 -23.03
CA TYR A 274 13.45 5.75 -22.00
C TYR A 274 12.85 4.52 -21.31
N ASP A 275 13.71 3.62 -20.86
CA ASP A 275 13.31 2.39 -20.19
C ASP A 275 14.23 2.10 -18.99
N TYR A 276 13.92 1.04 -18.24
CA TYR A 276 14.79 0.61 -17.15
C TYR A 276 16.19 0.29 -17.68
N GLY A 277 17.20 0.73 -16.94
CA GLY A 277 18.60 0.67 -17.35
C GLY A 277 19.12 1.94 -18.01
N ASP A 278 18.27 2.77 -18.60
CA ASP A 278 18.69 4.01 -19.27
C ASP A 278 19.15 5.07 -18.27
N TYR A 279 20.03 5.94 -18.73
CA TYR A 279 20.47 7.13 -18.03
C TYR A 279 19.70 8.35 -18.54
N VAL A 280 19.22 9.16 -17.59
CA VAL A 280 18.48 10.40 -17.82
C VAL A 280 19.08 11.54 -17.00
N TYR A 281 18.89 12.77 -17.45
CA TYR A 281 19.26 13.94 -16.67
C TYR A 281 18.13 14.29 -15.71
N MET A 282 18.45 14.40 -14.41
CA MET A 282 17.53 14.90 -13.41
C MET A 282 17.90 16.33 -13.04
N LEU A 283 16.94 17.24 -13.16
CA LEU A 283 17.08 18.65 -12.84
C LEU A 283 16.04 19.05 -11.80
N TYR A 284 16.51 19.35 -10.61
CA TYR A 284 15.68 19.87 -9.54
C TYR A 284 16.30 21.16 -9.01
N GLU A 285 15.87 22.28 -9.59
CA GLU A 285 16.48 23.61 -9.39
C GLU A 285 16.36 24.08 -7.94
N GLU A 286 15.25 23.78 -7.24
CA GLU A 286 15.04 24.18 -5.85
C GLU A 286 16.02 23.51 -4.87
N ALA A 287 16.50 22.32 -5.19
CA ALA A 287 17.48 21.58 -4.40
C ALA A 287 18.90 21.63 -4.98
N ASP A 288 19.13 22.43 -6.03
CA ASP A 288 20.42 22.52 -6.76
C ASP A 288 20.93 21.15 -7.25
N VAL A 289 20.01 20.26 -7.65
CA VAL A 289 20.33 18.93 -8.15
C VAL A 289 20.31 18.94 -9.67
N THR A 290 21.48 18.74 -10.27
CA THR A 290 21.63 18.45 -11.70
C THR A 290 22.54 17.25 -11.84
N VAL A 291 21.98 16.09 -12.11
CA VAL A 291 22.73 14.84 -12.11
C VAL A 291 22.29 13.92 -13.25
N LEU A 292 23.26 13.23 -13.85
CA LEU A 292 22.98 12.10 -14.73
C LEU A 292 22.71 10.88 -13.85
N ILE A 293 21.50 10.36 -13.93
CA ILE A 293 21.01 9.33 -13.03
C ILE A 293 20.43 8.15 -13.83
N ARG A 294 20.50 6.96 -13.28
CA ARG A 294 20.04 5.74 -13.94
C ARG A 294 18.64 5.36 -13.50
N ILE A 295 17.82 4.98 -14.47
CA ILE A 295 16.51 4.36 -14.20
C ILE A 295 16.72 2.91 -13.80
N VAL A 296 16.42 2.59 -12.55
CA VAL A 296 16.60 1.25 -11.99
C VAL A 296 15.33 0.42 -12.13
N GLU A 297 14.19 1.07 -11.97
CA GLU A 297 12.88 0.45 -12.00
C GLU A 297 11.88 1.38 -12.71
N VAL A 298 10.98 0.77 -13.46
CA VAL A 298 9.85 1.43 -14.11
C VAL A 298 8.56 0.73 -13.71
N ILE A 299 7.59 1.52 -13.27
CA ILE A 299 6.21 1.08 -13.08
C ILE A 299 5.33 1.89 -14.03
N ASP A 300 4.69 1.21 -14.96
CA ASP A 300 3.86 1.81 -16.01
C ASP A 300 2.52 1.06 -16.21
N ASP A 301 1.61 1.67 -16.94
CA ASP A 301 0.45 0.98 -17.53
C ASP A 301 0.71 0.79 -19.03
N PRO A 302 1.06 -0.44 -19.47
CA PRO A 302 1.42 -0.71 -20.86
C PRO A 302 0.21 -0.78 -21.80
N VAL A 303 -1.01 -0.58 -21.29
CA VAL A 303 -2.25 -0.82 -22.07
C VAL A 303 -3.02 0.47 -22.31
N ASN A 304 -3.28 1.22 -21.25
CA ASN A 304 -4.19 2.36 -21.30
C ASN A 304 -3.51 3.69 -20.95
N ASN A 305 -2.25 3.66 -20.54
CA ASN A 305 -1.53 4.82 -19.96
C ASN A 305 -2.36 5.52 -18.87
N SER A 306 -3.09 4.73 -18.07
CA SER A 306 -4.03 5.26 -17.08
C SER A 306 -3.35 5.81 -15.83
N ILE A 307 -2.08 5.52 -15.67
CA ILE A 307 -1.24 6.02 -14.57
C ILE A 307 -0.02 6.71 -15.13
N SER A 308 0.40 7.78 -14.48
CA SER A 308 1.71 8.39 -14.75
C SER A 308 2.81 7.39 -14.40
N PRO A 309 3.78 7.14 -15.29
CA PRO A 309 4.88 6.24 -15.01
C PRO A 309 5.65 6.68 -13.76
N THR A 310 6.03 5.71 -12.95
CA THR A 310 6.85 5.93 -11.75
C THR A 310 8.20 5.28 -11.95
N PHE A 311 9.25 5.99 -11.58
CA PHE A 311 10.63 5.56 -11.75
C PHE A 311 11.36 5.54 -10.41
N GLU A 312 12.08 4.45 -10.14
CA GLU A 312 13.14 4.45 -9.15
C GLU A 312 14.46 4.78 -9.87
N LEU A 313 15.08 5.86 -9.46
CA LEU A 313 16.34 6.34 -9.99
C LEU A 313 17.46 6.12 -8.96
N SER A 314 18.66 5.79 -9.41
CA SER A 314 19.80 5.61 -8.52
C SER A 314 21.07 6.21 -9.11
N THR A 315 21.88 6.82 -8.25
CA THR A 315 23.18 7.39 -8.59
C THR A 315 24.27 6.32 -8.76
N PHE A 316 24.01 5.06 -8.40
CA PHE A 316 25.02 4.00 -8.33
C PHE A 316 24.94 2.94 -9.40
N LYS A 317 26.13 2.56 -9.91
CA LYS A 317 26.32 1.47 -10.88
C LYS A 317 26.07 0.07 -10.30
N THR A 318 26.14 -0.12 -9.00
CA THR A 318 26.06 -1.44 -8.38
C THR A 318 24.76 -1.62 -7.65
N LEU A 319 23.77 -2.12 -8.36
CA LEU A 319 22.54 -2.59 -7.75
C LEU A 319 22.84 -3.92 -7.04
N ARG A 320 22.80 -3.92 -5.72
CA ARG A 320 22.77 -5.15 -4.92
C ARG A 320 21.41 -5.84 -5.03
N THR A 321 20.97 -6.09 -6.24
CA THR A 321 19.61 -6.54 -6.49
C THR A 321 19.45 -8.04 -6.40
N ALA A 322 20.52 -8.80 -6.61
CA ALA A 322 20.43 -10.25 -6.56
C ALA A 322 20.10 -10.79 -5.15
N SER A 323 20.76 -10.28 -4.12
CA SER A 323 20.44 -10.67 -2.74
C SER A 323 19.11 -10.07 -2.26
N ALA A 324 18.75 -8.87 -2.70
CA ALA A 324 17.47 -8.25 -2.36
C ALA A 324 16.28 -8.95 -3.03
N ILE A 325 16.45 -9.42 -4.28
CA ILE A 325 15.41 -10.18 -4.98
C ILE A 325 15.30 -11.59 -4.42
N GLN A 326 16.42 -12.24 -4.15
CA GLN A 326 16.41 -13.54 -3.49
C GLN A 326 15.86 -13.43 -2.07
N ALA A 327 16.20 -12.36 -1.33
CA ALA A 327 15.58 -12.07 -0.05
C ALA A 327 14.10 -11.73 -0.24
N GLN A 328 13.73 -10.97 -1.24
CA GLN A 328 12.35 -10.58 -1.51
C GLN A 328 11.51 -11.75 -2.06
N PHE A 329 12.06 -12.59 -2.94
CA PHE A 329 11.40 -13.83 -3.37
C PHE A 329 11.42 -14.92 -2.30
N GLN A 330 12.52 -15.12 -1.58
CA GLN A 330 12.54 -16.03 -0.43
C GLN A 330 11.76 -15.44 0.74
N GLN A 331 11.68 -14.12 0.84
CA GLN A 331 10.82 -13.46 1.80
C GLN A 331 9.37 -13.54 1.38
N THR A 332 9.03 -13.34 0.13
CA THR A 332 7.67 -13.56 -0.39
C THR A 332 7.29 -15.06 -0.32
N GLN A 333 8.19 -15.98 -0.58
CA GLN A 333 7.93 -17.42 -0.37
C GLN A 333 7.90 -17.81 1.11
N ARG A 334 8.77 -17.24 1.95
CA ARG A 334 8.71 -17.42 3.40
C ARG A 334 7.53 -16.69 4.00
N ASP A 335 7.18 -15.51 3.49
CA ASP A 335 6.01 -14.75 3.94
C ASP A 335 4.73 -15.46 3.53
N ILE A 336 4.66 -16.10 2.38
CA ILE A 336 3.55 -16.99 2.00
C ILE A 336 3.57 -18.29 2.82
N GLN A 337 4.73 -18.90 3.06
CA GLN A 337 4.85 -20.09 3.91
C GLN A 337 4.72 -19.79 5.41
N GLN A 338 5.05 -18.56 5.84
CA GLN A 338 4.86 -18.10 7.21
C GLN A 338 3.50 -17.44 7.42
N LEU A 339 2.83 -17.04 6.34
CA LEU A 339 1.44 -16.59 6.34
C LEU A 339 0.46 -17.74 6.55
N MET A 340 0.86 -18.95 6.23
CA MET A 340 0.01 -20.12 6.33
C MET A 340 0.75 -21.23 7.08
N ASP A 341 0.11 -21.81 8.10
CA ASP A 341 0.53 -23.07 8.69
C ASP A 341 0.21 -24.23 7.72
N ASP A 342 0.68 -25.43 8.04
CA ASP A 342 0.46 -26.65 7.23
C ASP A 342 -1.03 -26.98 7.03
N GLU A 343 -1.93 -26.26 7.71
CA GLU A 343 -3.40 -26.42 7.66
C GLU A 343 -4.07 -25.28 6.86
N GLY A 344 -3.30 -24.34 6.30
CA GLY A 344 -3.83 -23.23 5.50
C GLY A 344 -4.34 -22.03 6.32
N ASN A 345 -3.97 -21.94 7.61
CA ASN A 345 -4.30 -20.81 8.47
C ASN A 345 -3.11 -19.84 8.58
N LEU A 346 -3.40 -18.57 8.86
CA LEU A 346 -2.38 -17.55 9.13
C LEU A 346 -1.46 -17.97 10.29
N SER A 347 -0.18 -18.14 10.02
CA SER A 347 0.79 -18.67 10.96
C SER A 347 1.09 -17.74 12.13
N LEU A 348 1.50 -18.34 13.27
CA LEU A 348 1.94 -17.63 14.48
C LEU A 348 3.14 -16.69 14.26
N ALA A 349 3.90 -16.86 13.19
CA ALA A 349 5.04 -16.01 12.86
C ALA A 349 4.60 -14.63 12.34
N LEU A 350 3.48 -14.54 11.65
CA LEU A 350 2.84 -13.27 11.30
C LEU A 350 2.36 -12.52 12.54
N LYS A 351 1.82 -13.24 13.52
CA LYS A 351 1.49 -12.65 14.81
C LYS A 351 2.68 -11.94 15.45
N ARG A 352 3.90 -12.40 15.24
CA ARG A 352 5.12 -11.79 15.79
C ARG A 352 5.70 -10.65 14.96
N LEU A 353 5.60 -10.70 13.63
CA LEU A 353 6.10 -9.61 12.76
C LEU A 353 5.25 -8.35 12.90
N TYR A 354 3.92 -8.52 13.06
CA TYR A 354 3.00 -7.41 13.34
C TYR A 354 3.00 -6.97 14.81
N MET A 355 3.46 -7.80 15.75
CA MET A 355 3.57 -7.44 17.16
C MET A 355 4.64 -6.36 17.44
N THR A 356 5.59 -6.12 16.55
CA THR A 356 6.53 -5.00 16.65
C THR A 356 5.90 -3.66 16.24
N THR A 357 4.73 -3.67 15.62
CA THR A 357 4.00 -2.49 15.16
C THR A 357 2.65 -2.29 15.86
N GLU A 358 2.39 -3.03 16.96
CA GLU A 358 1.16 -2.88 17.75
C GLU A 358 -0.13 -3.22 16.98
N THR A 359 0.03 -3.77 15.80
CA THR A 359 -1.06 -4.22 14.94
C THR A 359 -0.82 -5.68 14.59
N PHE A 360 -1.82 -6.54 14.79
CA PHE A 360 -1.74 -7.93 14.34
C PHE A 360 -3.10 -8.42 13.82
N ALA A 361 -3.05 -9.43 12.97
CA ALA A 361 -4.25 -10.12 12.50
C ALA A 361 -4.20 -11.60 12.94
N ASP A 362 -5.33 -12.13 13.32
CA ASP A 362 -5.51 -13.55 13.65
C ASP A 362 -6.80 -14.08 13.02
N ASN A 363 -7.17 -15.31 13.36
CA ASN A 363 -8.41 -15.93 12.88
C ASN A 363 -9.70 -15.25 13.37
N THR A 364 -9.60 -14.32 14.33
CA THR A 364 -10.74 -13.54 14.83
C THR A 364 -10.85 -12.16 14.19
N GLY A 365 -9.75 -11.63 13.61
CA GLY A 365 -9.74 -10.33 12.94
C GLY A 365 -8.41 -9.60 13.02
N VAL A 366 -8.47 -8.28 12.84
CA VAL A 366 -7.33 -7.36 12.92
C VAL A 366 -7.37 -6.61 14.24
N TRP A 367 -6.25 -6.57 14.93
CA TRP A 367 -6.07 -5.93 16.23
C TRP A 367 -5.10 -4.77 16.14
N TYR A 368 -5.43 -3.66 16.78
CA TYR A 368 -4.57 -2.50 17.04
C TYR A 368 -4.49 -2.30 18.54
N ILE A 369 -3.35 -2.59 19.15
CA ILE A 369 -3.17 -2.53 20.61
C ILE A 369 -2.28 -1.36 20.99
N ASP A 370 -2.66 -0.59 21.99
CA ASP A 370 -1.82 0.50 22.54
C ASP A 370 -0.57 -0.12 23.21
N PRO A 371 0.66 0.26 22.80
CA PRO A 371 1.90 -0.28 23.36
C PRO A 371 2.05 -0.01 24.85
N ASN A 372 1.47 1.08 25.33
CA ASN A 372 1.58 1.51 26.72
C ASN A 372 0.44 0.97 27.61
N ASP A 373 -0.68 0.54 27.01
CA ASP A 373 -1.82 -0.06 27.72
C ASP A 373 -2.47 -1.18 26.89
N LYS A 374 -2.09 -2.41 27.15
CA LYS A 374 -2.60 -3.59 26.44
C LYS A 374 -4.13 -3.80 26.58
N ASN A 375 -4.76 -3.13 27.52
CA ASN A 375 -6.22 -3.13 27.64
C ASN A 375 -6.90 -2.07 26.77
N ARG A 376 -6.13 -1.30 26.01
CA ARG A 376 -6.63 -0.32 25.06
C ARG A 376 -6.37 -0.83 23.64
N TYR A 377 -7.43 -1.18 22.94
CA TYR A 377 -7.30 -1.78 21.62
C TYR A 377 -8.48 -1.45 20.71
N VAL A 378 -8.27 -1.66 19.42
CA VAL A 378 -9.30 -1.74 18.38
C VAL A 378 -9.24 -3.12 17.75
N HIS A 379 -10.36 -3.81 17.67
CA HIS A 379 -10.49 -5.09 17.00
C HIS A 379 -11.55 -5.01 15.90
N ILE A 380 -11.20 -5.46 14.71
CA ILE A 380 -12.10 -5.54 13.55
C ILE A 380 -12.19 -7.00 13.13
N GLY A 381 -13.32 -7.63 13.33
CA GLY A 381 -13.52 -9.05 13.05
C GLY A 381 -14.93 -9.36 12.53
N ALA A 382 -15.26 -10.63 12.48
CA ALA A 382 -16.57 -11.09 12.03
C ALA A 382 -17.74 -10.57 12.89
N GLY A 383 -17.48 -10.21 14.15
CA GLY A 383 -18.43 -9.59 15.08
C GLY A 383 -18.59 -8.08 14.90
N GLY A 384 -17.79 -7.44 14.02
CA GLY A 384 -17.79 -6.00 13.78
C GLY A 384 -16.54 -5.30 14.28
N LEU A 385 -16.70 -4.01 14.65
CA LEU A 385 -15.66 -3.15 15.19
C LEU A 385 -15.81 -3.02 16.71
N ASP A 386 -14.82 -3.47 17.46
CA ASP A 386 -14.72 -3.32 18.91
C ASP A 386 -13.60 -2.32 19.26
N VAL A 387 -13.94 -1.25 19.95
CA VAL A 387 -13.00 -0.22 20.42
C VAL A 387 -12.99 -0.21 21.94
N HIS A 388 -11.98 -0.83 22.53
CA HIS A 388 -11.85 -0.95 23.97
C HIS A 388 -11.02 0.19 24.56
N ARG A 389 -11.60 0.97 25.48
CA ARG A 389 -11.00 2.16 26.11
C ARG A 389 -10.51 3.22 25.12
N GLY A 390 -11.16 3.30 23.95
CA GLY A 390 -10.87 4.26 22.91
C GLY A 390 -12.10 5.08 22.52
N LEU A 391 -11.95 5.81 21.43
CA LEU A 391 -13.05 6.55 20.79
C LEU A 391 -13.02 6.29 19.27
N ILE A 392 -14.18 6.39 18.65
CA ILE A 392 -14.31 6.43 17.20
C ILE A 392 -14.59 7.88 16.80
N ARG A 393 -13.75 8.44 15.95
CA ARG A 393 -13.98 9.75 15.34
C ARG A 393 -14.24 9.56 13.85
N VAL A 394 -15.40 9.98 13.40
CA VAL A 394 -15.75 10.05 11.97
C VAL A 394 -15.84 11.52 11.59
N GLU A 395 -14.91 11.98 10.79
CA GLU A 395 -14.85 13.36 10.31
C GLU A 395 -15.25 13.42 8.83
N ARG A 396 -16.09 14.38 8.50
CA ARG A 396 -16.50 14.67 7.13
C ARG A 396 -15.58 15.72 6.53
N GLU A 397 -15.56 15.85 5.20
CA GLU A 397 -14.76 16.85 4.46
C GLU A 397 -15.05 18.29 4.89
N ASP A 398 -16.26 18.56 5.42
CA ASP A 398 -16.66 19.88 5.92
C ASP A 398 -16.18 20.17 7.37
N GLY A 399 -15.36 19.29 7.95
CA GLY A 399 -14.77 19.42 9.28
C GLY A 399 -15.70 19.02 10.44
N PHE A 400 -16.93 18.55 10.16
CA PHE A 400 -17.79 18.00 11.19
C PHE A 400 -17.33 16.60 11.60
N ALA A 401 -17.14 16.37 12.89
CA ALA A 401 -16.77 15.10 13.45
C ALA A 401 -17.87 14.53 14.35
N THR A 402 -18.20 13.27 14.17
CA THR A 402 -18.96 12.46 15.13
C THR A 402 -17.97 11.68 15.98
N ILE A 403 -18.03 11.85 17.29
CA ILE A 403 -17.16 11.17 18.25
C ILE A 403 -18.02 10.20 19.05
N ILE A 404 -17.62 8.94 19.07
CA ILE A 404 -18.24 7.89 19.87
C ILE A 404 -17.18 7.43 20.88
N GLY A 405 -17.40 7.63 22.15
CA GLY A 405 -16.41 7.23 23.15
C GLY A 405 -16.85 7.44 24.59
N GLY A 406 -16.23 6.73 25.50
CA GLY A 406 -16.22 6.92 26.94
C GLY A 406 -17.49 6.61 27.71
N ALA A 407 -18.64 7.09 27.30
CA ALA A 407 -19.89 7.01 28.08
C ALA A 407 -20.94 6.06 27.47
N ILE A 408 -20.68 5.50 26.28
CA ILE A 408 -21.63 4.59 25.63
C ILE A 408 -21.23 3.16 25.94
N GLN A 409 -21.95 2.54 26.86
CA GLN A 409 -21.65 1.16 27.27
C GLN A 409 -22.22 0.11 26.31
N TYR A 410 -23.23 0.46 25.51
CA TYR A 410 -23.89 -0.44 24.55
C TYR A 410 -24.26 0.33 23.30
N GLY A 411 -24.30 -0.33 22.15
CA GLY A 411 -24.39 0.26 20.83
C GLY A 411 -25.55 1.23 20.60
N PHE A 412 -25.40 2.04 19.55
CA PHE A 412 -26.45 2.93 19.10
C PHE A 412 -27.49 2.13 18.34
N ASP A 413 -28.71 2.18 18.80
CA ASP A 413 -29.85 1.95 17.92
C ASP A 413 -30.95 2.92 18.31
N ILE A 414 -30.80 4.18 17.86
CA ILE A 414 -31.87 5.16 17.88
C ILE A 414 -32.38 5.28 16.45
N ALA A 415 -33.51 4.69 16.20
CA ALA A 415 -34.21 4.87 14.94
C ALA A 415 -35.16 6.08 15.04
N GLY A 416 -34.87 7.11 14.25
CA GLY A 416 -35.77 8.24 14.08
C GLY A 416 -36.74 7.98 12.93
N HIS A 417 -38.03 8.02 13.22
CA HIS A 417 -39.07 7.96 12.20
C HIS A 417 -39.60 9.38 11.93
N TYR A 418 -39.61 9.76 10.67
CA TYR A 418 -40.06 11.07 10.19
C TYR A 418 -41.40 10.94 9.41
N PRO A 419 -42.51 10.54 10.02
CA PRO A 419 -43.77 10.66 9.32
C PRO A 419 -44.16 12.14 9.24
N PRO A 420 -44.86 12.56 8.23
CA PRO A 420 -45.48 13.88 8.21
C PRO A 420 -46.60 13.91 9.25
N TYR A 421 -46.26 14.26 10.46
CA TYR A 421 -47.26 14.48 11.52
C TYR A 421 -48.08 15.71 11.20
N ARG A 422 -49.39 15.62 11.43
CA ARG A 422 -50.32 16.69 11.16
C ARG A 422 -49.94 17.93 11.98
N GLY A 423 -49.73 19.07 11.30
CA GLY A 423 -49.36 20.33 11.96
C GLY A 423 -47.85 20.62 11.97
N ILE A 424 -47.02 19.68 11.59
CA ILE A 424 -45.58 19.90 11.45
C ILE A 424 -45.24 19.96 9.97
N ASN A 425 -44.50 21.00 9.57
CA ASN A 425 -43.98 21.15 8.21
C ASN A 425 -42.44 21.16 8.27
N VAL A 426 -41.83 20.85 7.13
CA VAL A 426 -40.39 20.99 6.90
C VAL A 426 -40.19 22.16 5.94
N GLU A 427 -39.33 23.10 6.28
CA GLU A 427 -39.00 24.22 5.38
C GLU A 427 -38.29 23.69 4.11
N GLU A 428 -38.30 24.48 3.04
CA GLU A 428 -37.76 24.11 1.72
C GLU A 428 -36.29 23.69 1.75
N ASP A 429 -35.51 24.20 2.72
CA ASP A 429 -34.11 23.82 2.93
C ASP A 429 -33.95 22.43 3.58
N GLY A 430 -35.06 21.82 4.04
CA GLY A 430 -35.07 20.49 4.66
C GLY A 430 -34.50 20.45 6.09
N TRP A 431 -34.08 21.58 6.65
CA TRP A 431 -33.36 21.63 7.92
C TRP A 431 -34.21 22.00 9.12
N TRP A 432 -35.32 22.73 8.92
CA TRP A 432 -36.14 23.25 9.98
C TRP A 432 -37.51 22.58 10.01
N LEU A 433 -37.88 22.05 11.18
CA LEU A 433 -39.24 21.64 11.49
C LEU A 433 -40.00 22.88 11.93
N THR A 434 -41.23 23.03 11.49
CA THR A 434 -42.05 24.21 11.83
C THR A 434 -43.45 23.82 12.26
N SER A 435 -44.02 24.59 13.18
CA SER A 435 -45.42 24.47 13.64
C SER A 435 -46.00 25.83 13.96
N THR A 436 -47.29 26.01 13.67
CA THR A 436 -48.10 27.17 14.06
C THR A 436 -49.08 26.82 15.18
N HIS A 437 -49.09 25.57 15.65
CA HIS A 437 -50.02 25.10 16.66
C HIS A 437 -49.56 25.52 18.06
N ASP A 438 -50.56 25.80 18.92
CA ASP A 438 -50.37 26.14 20.34
C ASP A 438 -50.44 24.91 21.27
N VAL A 439 -50.69 23.73 20.72
CA VAL A 439 -50.60 22.44 21.40
C VAL A 439 -49.36 21.69 20.96
N LEU A 440 -48.82 20.88 21.89
CA LEU A 440 -47.63 20.07 21.58
C LEU A 440 -47.97 18.97 20.56
N ASP A 441 -47.47 19.14 19.32
CA ASP A 441 -47.61 18.20 18.24
C ASP A 441 -46.36 17.34 18.09
N ASN A 442 -46.54 16.07 17.67
CA ASN A 442 -45.45 15.15 17.42
C ASN A 442 -44.62 15.63 16.22
N CYS A 443 -43.33 15.87 16.45
CA CYS A 443 -42.35 16.19 15.40
C CYS A 443 -41.66 14.96 14.88
N GLN A 444 -41.20 14.16 15.80
CA GLN A 444 -40.38 12.96 15.52
C GLN A 444 -40.68 11.88 16.56
N PHE A 445 -40.50 10.65 16.18
CA PHE A 445 -40.62 9.49 17.05
C PHE A 445 -39.31 8.72 17.02
N TYR A 446 -38.80 8.36 18.18
CA TYR A 446 -37.54 7.65 18.36
C TYR A 446 -37.77 6.35 19.12
N THR A 447 -37.14 5.29 18.65
CA THR A 447 -37.08 4.01 19.34
C THR A 447 -35.64 3.64 19.62
N PHE A 448 -35.39 3.01 20.75
CA PHE A 448 -34.05 2.61 21.18
C PHE A 448 -34.15 1.47 22.19
N GLU A 449 -33.08 0.73 22.33
CA GLU A 449 -32.93 -0.27 23.39
C GLU A 449 -32.39 0.42 24.65
N HIS A 450 -33.06 0.28 25.79
CA HIS A 450 -32.70 0.93 27.07
C HIS A 450 -31.43 0.30 27.66
N LYS A 451 -30.29 0.63 27.05
CA LYS A 451 -28.95 0.17 27.46
C LYS A 451 -28.12 1.23 28.17
N THR A 452 -28.61 2.48 28.24
CA THR A 452 -27.96 3.61 28.88
C THR A 452 -28.94 4.36 29.77
N ARG A 453 -28.42 5.14 30.74
CA ARG A 453 -29.25 5.88 31.68
C ARG A 453 -29.96 7.06 31.07
N TYR A 454 -29.33 7.74 30.13
CA TYR A 454 -29.85 8.99 29.60
C TYR A 454 -30.05 8.92 28.08
N VAL A 455 -31.16 9.54 27.64
CA VAL A 455 -31.30 10.03 26.26
C VAL A 455 -31.07 11.52 26.29
N LYS A 456 -30.21 12.02 25.44
CA LYS A 456 -29.96 13.45 25.27
C LYS A 456 -30.29 13.88 23.85
N LEU A 457 -30.82 15.08 23.72
CA LEU A 457 -31.18 15.69 22.46
C LEU A 457 -30.70 17.13 22.42
N ALA A 458 -29.92 17.49 21.42
CA ALA A 458 -29.50 18.87 21.17
C ALA A 458 -30.23 19.44 19.95
N ALA A 459 -30.80 20.63 20.14
CA ALA A 459 -31.56 21.33 19.12
C ALA A 459 -31.30 22.82 19.12
N GLN A 460 -31.55 23.47 18.00
CA GLN A 460 -31.79 24.91 17.91
C GLN A 460 -33.30 25.17 17.81
N ILE A 461 -33.78 26.16 18.56
CA ILE A 461 -35.17 26.58 18.51
C ILE A 461 -35.28 28.09 18.44
N PHE A 462 -36.20 28.59 17.64
CA PHE A 462 -36.55 29.99 17.58
C PHE A 462 -38.01 30.16 17.14
N THR A 463 -38.54 31.36 17.18
CA THR A 463 -39.94 31.64 16.86
C THR A 463 -40.06 32.94 16.07
N GLU A 464 -41.20 33.20 15.46
CA GLU A 464 -41.54 34.53 14.97
C GLU A 464 -41.63 35.56 16.12
N ALA A 465 -41.41 36.83 15.81
CA ALA A 465 -41.46 37.91 16.78
C ALA A 465 -42.77 37.90 17.57
N GLY A 466 -42.64 37.91 18.90
CA GLY A 466 -43.76 37.84 19.82
C GLY A 466 -44.34 36.44 20.07
N GLY A 467 -43.65 35.39 19.58
CA GLY A 467 -43.97 34.00 19.90
C GLY A 467 -43.12 33.44 21.04
N GLU A 468 -43.43 32.23 21.47
CA GLU A 468 -42.63 31.41 22.39
C GLU A 468 -42.68 29.96 21.94
N VAL A 469 -41.56 29.48 21.37
CA VAL A 469 -41.42 28.07 20.96
C VAL A 469 -41.14 27.19 22.18
N GLU A 470 -41.76 26.03 22.23
CA GLU A 470 -41.46 24.97 23.18
C GLU A 470 -41.21 23.67 22.43
N ILE A 471 -40.13 22.97 22.78
CA ILE A 471 -39.90 21.57 22.40
C ILE A 471 -39.89 20.71 23.65
N ALA A 472 -40.35 19.47 23.55
CA ALA A 472 -40.43 18.55 24.67
C ALA A 472 -40.16 17.09 24.23
N ILE A 473 -39.41 16.36 25.07
CA ILE A 473 -39.38 14.89 25.03
C ILE A 473 -40.57 14.38 25.84
N VAL A 474 -41.39 13.56 25.21
CA VAL A 474 -42.54 12.90 25.80
C VAL A 474 -42.35 11.40 25.69
N ASP A 475 -42.61 10.65 26.73
CA ASP A 475 -42.46 9.20 26.73
C ASP A 475 -43.25 8.50 25.63
N GLY A 476 -42.96 7.19 25.43
CA GLY A 476 -43.49 6.41 24.30
C GLY A 476 -44.99 6.21 24.32
N ASP A 477 -45.65 6.33 25.49
CA ASP A 477 -47.11 6.29 25.62
C ASP A 477 -47.76 7.65 25.32
N GLY A 478 -46.94 8.69 25.16
CA GLY A 478 -47.40 10.03 24.81
C GLY A 478 -48.03 10.82 25.96
N SER A 479 -47.93 10.33 27.18
CA SER A 479 -48.63 10.91 28.33
C SER A 479 -47.79 11.89 29.18
N THR A 480 -46.51 11.59 29.34
CA THR A 480 -45.65 12.28 30.31
C THR A 480 -44.52 13.05 29.63
N ILE A 481 -44.42 14.34 29.90
CA ILE A 481 -43.29 15.17 29.46
C ILE A 481 -42.10 14.86 30.37
N ARG A 482 -41.00 14.38 29.78
CA ARG A 482 -39.77 14.00 30.48
C ARG A 482 -38.74 15.13 30.52
N SER A 483 -38.70 15.94 29.45
CA SER A 483 -37.80 17.11 29.37
C SER A 483 -38.41 18.17 28.45
N ARG A 484 -38.14 19.44 28.68
CA ARG A 484 -38.61 20.54 27.84
C ARG A 484 -37.61 21.68 27.77
N ALA A 485 -37.65 22.44 26.68
CA ALA A 485 -36.95 23.70 26.51
C ALA A 485 -37.82 24.71 25.78
N THR A 486 -37.65 25.98 26.10
CA THR A 486 -38.39 27.07 25.45
C THR A 486 -37.44 28.18 24.98
N SER A 487 -37.88 28.95 23.97
CA SER A 487 -37.19 30.12 23.49
C SER A 487 -38.16 31.17 22.97
N THR A 488 -37.86 32.43 23.24
CA THR A 488 -38.57 33.59 22.69
C THR A 488 -37.75 34.31 21.62
N GLN A 489 -36.59 33.75 21.25
CA GLN A 489 -35.74 34.31 20.20
C GLN A 489 -36.48 34.34 18.84
N SER A 490 -36.44 35.50 18.16
CA SER A 490 -37.10 35.70 16.88
C SER A 490 -36.18 35.52 15.67
N SER A 491 -35.01 35.02 15.88
CA SER A 491 -34.05 34.67 14.81
C SER A 491 -33.34 33.37 15.17
N PRO A 492 -32.82 32.62 14.18
CA PRO A 492 -32.03 31.43 14.42
C PRO A 492 -30.88 31.76 15.38
N PRO A 493 -30.70 30.99 16.49
CA PRO A 493 -29.58 31.20 17.39
C PRO A 493 -28.26 30.86 16.64
N ASN A 494 -27.16 31.53 17.05
CA ASN A 494 -25.82 31.14 16.60
C ASN A 494 -25.55 29.69 16.99
N GLN A 495 -24.68 29.03 16.27
CA GLN A 495 -24.38 27.59 16.42
C GLN A 495 -24.08 27.15 17.87
N ASN A 496 -23.63 28.07 18.73
CA ASN A 496 -23.28 27.80 20.12
C ASN A 496 -24.44 27.95 21.12
N ASN A 497 -25.62 28.38 20.70
CA ASN A 497 -26.77 28.67 21.56
C ASN A 497 -27.92 27.66 21.34
N GLY A 498 -27.57 26.37 21.23
CA GLY A 498 -28.55 25.30 21.23
C GLY A 498 -29.14 25.02 22.59
N VAL A 499 -30.29 24.35 22.61
CA VAL A 499 -30.91 23.80 23.84
C VAL A 499 -30.60 22.31 23.90
N GLU A 500 -30.43 21.80 25.12
CA GLU A 500 -30.26 20.37 25.37
C GLU A 500 -31.44 19.88 26.20
N LEU A 501 -32.06 18.79 25.78
CA LEU A 501 -33.07 18.06 26.54
C LEU A 501 -32.45 16.75 27.03
N ILE A 502 -32.73 16.43 28.30
CA ILE A 502 -32.21 15.22 28.95
C ILE A 502 -33.41 14.42 29.47
N TYR A 503 -33.48 13.15 29.07
CA TYR A 503 -34.43 12.19 29.60
C TYR A 503 -33.68 11.14 30.42
N ASP A 504 -33.90 11.12 31.73
CA ASP A 504 -33.37 10.10 32.63
C ASP A 504 -34.29 8.87 32.58
N LEU A 505 -33.79 7.81 31.98
CA LEU A 505 -34.47 6.53 31.84
C LEU A 505 -34.35 5.66 33.10
N GLY A 506 -33.44 6.02 34.01
CA GLY A 506 -33.11 5.20 35.17
C GLY A 506 -32.10 4.10 34.88
N VAL A 507 -32.26 2.96 35.53
CA VAL A 507 -31.35 1.82 35.38
C VAL A 507 -31.64 1.09 34.08
N PRO A 508 -30.64 0.87 33.23
CA PRO A 508 -30.79 0.11 31.97
C PRO A 508 -31.42 -1.24 32.20
N ASN A 509 -32.42 -1.59 31.40
CA ASN A 509 -33.18 -2.84 31.50
C ASN A 509 -33.11 -3.71 30.22
N GLY A 510 -32.54 -3.16 29.10
CA GLY A 510 -32.40 -3.85 27.83
C GLY A 510 -33.70 -3.95 27.01
N GLU A 511 -34.79 -3.34 27.49
CA GLU A 511 -36.08 -3.35 26.77
C GLU A 511 -36.10 -2.31 25.64
N LEU A 512 -36.97 -2.53 24.66
CA LEU A 512 -37.22 -1.57 23.60
C LEU A 512 -38.11 -0.44 24.15
N GLU A 513 -37.60 0.76 24.14
CA GLU A 513 -38.31 1.95 24.55
C GLU A 513 -38.47 2.97 23.42
N ALA A 514 -39.32 3.95 23.64
CA ALA A 514 -39.58 4.98 22.67
C ALA A 514 -39.86 6.34 23.34
N PHE A 515 -39.68 7.39 22.58
CA PHE A 515 -40.14 8.72 22.94
C PHE A 515 -40.58 9.53 21.74
N TYR A 516 -41.46 10.48 21.99
CA TYR A 516 -41.83 11.50 21.01
C TYR A 516 -41.07 12.80 21.29
N LEU A 517 -40.52 13.40 20.25
CA LEU A 517 -40.18 14.80 20.26
C LEU A 517 -41.42 15.59 19.81
N ARG A 518 -41.87 16.52 20.63
CA ARG A 518 -43.00 17.38 20.34
C ARG A 518 -42.59 18.84 20.31
N MET A 519 -43.31 19.65 19.54
CA MET A 519 -43.13 21.09 19.50
C MET A 519 -44.45 21.84 19.45
N ARG A 520 -44.42 23.08 19.89
CA ARG A 520 -45.53 24.05 19.70
C ARG A 520 -44.98 25.48 19.72
N ASN A 521 -45.80 26.42 19.27
CA ASN A 521 -45.68 27.80 19.69
C ASN A 521 -46.76 28.08 20.75
N LYS A 522 -46.37 28.51 21.94
CA LYS A 522 -47.31 28.84 23.05
C LYS A 522 -48.23 30.01 22.71
N VAL A 523 -47.90 30.80 21.68
CA VAL A 523 -48.74 31.89 21.15
C VAL A 523 -49.39 31.44 19.85
N ALA A 524 -50.72 31.30 19.91
CA ALA A 524 -51.50 30.83 18.77
C ALA A 524 -51.24 31.67 17.49
N GLY A 525 -51.09 31.00 16.36
CA GLY A 525 -50.86 31.63 15.06
C GLY A 525 -49.44 32.14 14.80
N LYS A 526 -48.51 31.99 15.76
CA LYS A 526 -47.09 32.27 15.56
C LYS A 526 -46.34 31.00 15.14
N LYS A 527 -45.39 31.15 14.23
CA LYS A 527 -44.58 30.02 13.74
C LYS A 527 -43.43 29.71 14.72
N ALA A 528 -43.32 28.45 15.10
CA ALA A 528 -42.22 27.89 15.85
C ALA A 528 -41.27 27.15 14.88
N TYR A 529 -39.99 27.22 15.16
CA TYR A 529 -38.93 26.55 14.36
C TYR A 529 -38.07 25.71 15.29
N ALA A 530 -37.77 24.48 14.88
CA ALA A 530 -36.85 23.58 15.54
C ALA A 530 -35.94 22.87 14.54
N ARG A 531 -34.69 22.75 14.90
CA ARG A 531 -33.71 21.98 14.13
C ARG A 531 -32.96 21.06 15.07
N ILE A 532 -33.03 19.74 14.83
CA ILE A 532 -32.40 18.74 15.68
C ILE A 532 -31.02 18.45 15.11
N PHE A 533 -29.98 18.61 15.92
CA PHE A 533 -28.61 18.31 15.51
C PHE A 533 -28.18 16.91 15.89
N ARG A 534 -28.61 16.49 17.08
CA ARG A 534 -28.10 15.27 17.65
C ARG A 534 -29.10 14.68 18.64
N VAL A 535 -29.28 13.38 18.54
CA VAL A 535 -29.89 12.55 19.60
C VAL A 535 -28.89 11.47 19.94
N TRP A 536 -28.63 11.24 21.22
CA TRP A 536 -27.67 10.21 21.61
C TRP A 536 -28.05 9.62 22.98
N LEU A 537 -27.54 8.41 23.19
CA LEU A 537 -27.64 7.69 24.45
C LEU A 537 -26.37 7.92 25.26
N GLU A 538 -26.49 8.13 26.56
CA GLU A 538 -25.37 8.38 27.49
C GLU A 538 -25.58 7.63 28.80
N GLY A 539 -24.54 6.86 29.22
CA GLY A 539 -24.60 6.02 30.39
C GLY A 539 -23.76 6.48 31.55
#